data_7759386e934a1e52957c70cdca7bf724
#
_entry.id   7759386e934a1e52957c70cdca7bf724
#
_cell.length_a   1.000
_cell.length_b   1.000
_cell.length_c   1.000
_cell.angle_alpha   90.00
_cell.angle_beta   90.00
_cell.angle_gamma   90.00
#
_symmetry.space_group_name_H-M   'P 1'
#
loop_
_entity.id
_entity.type
_entity.pdbx_description
1 polymer ?
#
loop_
_entity_poly.entity_id
_entity_poly.type
_entity_poly.pdbx_seq_one_letter_code
_entity_poly.pdbx_strand_id
1 'polypeptide(L)'
;RVRLSSDRDLGREYDLLEREFKRRLERVAGVARVDISGIAAPEVEIALDSDRITAHGVDLNALAQRLSAANFSVSAGQILSADQRLRVQPVGEFRTLDELRALPIAEPDLRLRDVAEVSLAPGEIDYGRRLDGRPAVGIDVFKERNANLVETARRVLAEVDTVAKLPEFAGIQLFVMHDQAEGVTSSLAELGEAGLLGTA
;
A
#
# COMPACT_ATOMS: atom_id res chain seq x y z
N ARG A 1 -10.01 -1.48 13.85
CA ARG A 1 -8.66 -0.89 13.72
C ARG A 1 -7.63 -1.76 14.41
N VAL A 2 -6.57 -2.10 13.69
CA VAL A 2 -5.45 -2.87 14.22
C VAL A 2 -4.20 -2.00 14.20
N ARG A 3 -3.33 -2.19 15.19
CA ARG A 3 -2.01 -1.56 15.24
C ARG A 3 -0.96 -2.65 15.34
N LEU A 4 0.10 -2.47 14.57
CA LEU A 4 1.29 -3.30 14.66
C LEU A 4 2.41 -2.46 15.24
N SER A 5 3.13 -3.01 16.19
CA SER A 5 4.30 -2.39 16.78
C SER A 5 5.44 -3.39 16.83
N SER A 6 6.66 -2.95 16.59
CA SER A 6 7.84 -3.80 16.60
C SER A 6 9.08 -2.98 16.93
N ASP A 7 10.10 -3.64 17.46
CA ASP A 7 11.45 -3.08 17.55
C ASP A 7 12.18 -3.10 16.19
N ARG A 8 11.65 -3.85 15.21
CA ARG A 8 12.12 -3.85 13.83
C ARG A 8 11.63 -2.59 13.11
N ASP A 9 12.40 -2.14 12.12
CA ASP A 9 12.00 -1.04 11.24
C ASP A 9 10.86 -1.50 10.31
N LEU A 10 9.61 -1.25 10.75
CA LEU A 10 8.43 -1.60 9.97
C LEU A 10 8.33 -0.82 8.65
N GLY A 11 9.06 0.30 8.49
CA GLY A 11 9.11 1.04 7.23
C GLY A 11 9.67 0.22 6.06
N ARG A 12 10.54 -0.74 6.37
CA ARG A 12 11.11 -1.66 5.36
C ARG A 12 10.24 -2.89 5.10
N GLU A 13 9.19 -3.08 5.86
CA GLU A 13 8.30 -4.25 5.79
C GLU A 13 7.01 -3.96 5.01
N TYR A 14 6.98 -2.86 4.23
CA TYR A 14 5.78 -2.47 3.48
C TYR A 14 5.23 -3.60 2.61
N ASP A 15 6.10 -4.25 1.81
CA ASP A 15 5.69 -5.34 0.91
C ASP A 15 5.15 -6.55 1.67
N LEU A 16 5.74 -6.87 2.83
CA LEU A 16 5.25 -7.92 3.72
C LEU A 16 3.85 -7.59 4.22
N LEU A 17 3.66 -6.37 4.74
CA LEU A 17 2.37 -5.93 5.28
C LEU A 17 1.30 -5.81 4.19
N GLU A 18 1.66 -5.34 3.00
CA GLU A 18 0.73 -5.30 1.88
C GLU A 18 0.31 -6.70 1.44
N ARG A 19 1.28 -7.60 1.23
CA ARG A 19 1.01 -8.94 0.73
C ARG A 19 0.30 -9.82 1.75
N GLU A 20 0.82 -9.89 2.98
CA GLU A 20 0.35 -10.84 4.00
C GLU A 20 -0.76 -10.27 4.89
N PHE A 21 -0.88 -8.95 4.99
CA PHE A 21 -1.94 -8.34 5.79
C PHE A 21 -3.04 -7.75 4.92
N LYS A 22 -2.73 -6.72 4.16
CA LYS A 22 -3.74 -5.96 3.40
C LYS A 22 -4.48 -6.86 2.41
N ARG A 23 -3.76 -7.53 1.51
CA ARG A 23 -4.39 -8.36 0.46
C ARG A 23 -5.18 -9.54 1.01
N ARG A 24 -4.77 -10.11 2.13
CA ARG A 24 -5.51 -11.20 2.77
C ARG A 24 -6.79 -10.68 3.40
N LEU A 25 -6.73 -9.58 4.14
CA LEU A 25 -7.91 -8.97 4.75
C LEU A 25 -8.90 -8.45 3.71
N GLU A 26 -8.44 -7.93 2.57
CA GLU A 26 -9.31 -7.51 1.46
C GLU A 26 -10.08 -8.67 0.81
N ARG A 27 -9.60 -9.92 0.95
CA ARG A 27 -10.32 -11.11 0.48
C ARG A 27 -11.37 -11.63 1.44
N VAL A 28 -11.40 -11.10 2.67
CA VAL A 28 -12.41 -11.50 3.66
C VAL A 28 -13.77 -11.00 3.23
N ALA A 29 -14.75 -11.88 3.16
CA ALA A 29 -16.10 -11.53 2.75
C ALA A 29 -16.71 -10.44 3.64
N GLY A 30 -17.16 -9.37 3.01
CA GLY A 30 -17.72 -8.18 3.65
C GLY A 30 -16.71 -7.05 3.90
N VAL A 31 -15.44 -7.23 3.52
CA VAL A 31 -14.43 -6.17 3.55
C VAL A 31 -14.43 -5.44 2.21
N ALA A 32 -14.56 -4.11 2.25
CA ALA A 32 -14.52 -3.25 1.08
C ALA A 32 -13.10 -2.76 0.77
N ARG A 33 -12.32 -2.46 1.81
CA ARG A 33 -11.01 -1.83 1.69
C ARG A 33 -10.21 -2.00 2.97
N VAL A 34 -8.89 -2.06 2.81
CA VAL A 34 -7.92 -2.04 3.91
C VAL A 34 -6.89 -0.96 3.65
N ASP A 35 -6.73 -0.04 4.58
CA ASP A 35 -5.73 1.02 4.50
C ASP A 35 -4.59 0.75 5.47
N ILE A 36 -3.36 0.89 4.99
CA ILE A 36 -2.15 0.87 5.81
C ILE A 36 -1.72 2.32 6.03
N SER A 37 -1.34 2.66 7.26
CA SER A 37 -0.92 4.01 7.64
C SER A 37 0.27 3.98 8.59
N GLY A 38 1.12 5.01 8.53
CA GLY A 38 2.36 5.11 9.30
C GLY A 38 3.58 4.50 8.63
N ILE A 39 3.40 3.94 7.43
CA ILE A 39 4.46 3.55 6.48
C ILE A 39 3.98 3.87 5.07
N ALA A 40 4.91 4.02 4.14
CA ALA A 40 4.63 4.23 2.73
C ALA A 40 5.31 3.17 1.86
N ALA A 41 4.80 2.98 0.65
CA ALA A 41 5.45 2.14 -0.34
C ALA A 41 6.86 2.68 -0.65
N PRO A 42 7.85 1.81 -0.89
CA PRO A 42 9.13 2.27 -1.38
C PRO A 42 8.99 3.07 -2.67
N GLU A 43 9.75 4.13 -2.79
CA GLU A 43 9.77 5.00 -3.95
C GLU A 43 11.10 4.89 -4.69
N VAL A 44 11.07 5.15 -5.99
CA VAL A 44 12.31 5.24 -6.78
C VAL A 44 12.84 6.65 -6.66
N GLU A 45 13.97 6.78 -5.98
CA GLU A 45 14.71 8.03 -5.89
C GLU A 45 15.69 8.15 -7.06
N ILE A 46 15.64 9.29 -7.74
CA ILE A 46 16.56 9.67 -8.81
C ILE A 46 17.35 10.88 -8.32
N ALA A 47 18.51 10.63 -7.73
CA ALA A 47 19.40 11.67 -7.25
C ALA A 47 20.27 12.21 -8.42
N LEU A 48 19.95 13.41 -8.89
CA LEU A 48 20.67 14.05 -9.99
C LEU A 48 22.01 14.62 -9.53
N ASP A 49 23.07 14.34 -10.27
CA ASP A 49 24.39 14.91 -10.06
C ASP A 49 24.51 16.25 -10.84
N SER A 50 24.60 17.35 -10.10
CA SER A 50 24.62 18.70 -10.66
C SER A 50 25.80 18.96 -11.60
N ASP A 51 26.97 18.38 -11.27
CA ASP A 51 28.20 18.58 -12.05
C ASP A 51 28.10 17.82 -13.37
N ARG A 52 27.59 16.61 -13.35
CA ARG A 52 27.35 15.80 -14.55
C ARG A 52 26.23 16.40 -15.42
N ILE A 53 25.14 16.86 -14.82
CA ILE A 53 24.05 17.58 -15.54
C ILE A 53 24.63 18.78 -16.30
N THR A 54 25.46 19.58 -15.62
CA THR A 54 26.08 20.78 -16.23
C THR A 54 27.08 20.39 -17.32
N ALA A 55 27.94 19.41 -17.06
CA ALA A 55 28.95 18.94 -18.01
C ALA A 55 28.35 18.41 -19.31
N HIS A 56 27.21 17.73 -19.23
CA HIS A 56 26.50 17.18 -20.38
C HIS A 56 25.44 18.12 -20.97
N GLY A 57 25.24 19.31 -20.38
CA GLY A 57 24.27 20.30 -20.86
C GLY A 57 22.83 19.79 -20.84
N VAL A 58 22.46 18.96 -19.86
CA VAL A 58 21.12 18.35 -19.79
C VAL A 58 20.09 19.37 -19.32
N ASP A 59 19.02 19.52 -20.09
CA ASP A 59 17.85 20.30 -19.70
C ASP A 59 16.97 19.50 -18.72
N LEU A 60 16.86 20.00 -17.49
CA LEU A 60 16.08 19.35 -16.42
C LEU A 60 14.59 19.25 -16.74
N ASN A 61 14.02 20.24 -17.47
CA ASN A 61 12.62 20.19 -17.86
C ASN A 61 12.37 19.11 -18.91
N ALA A 62 13.26 19.01 -19.89
CA ALA A 62 13.20 17.95 -20.88
C ALA A 62 13.38 16.56 -20.24
N LEU A 63 14.29 16.44 -19.26
CA LEU A 63 14.48 15.21 -18.50
C LEU A 63 13.21 14.83 -17.72
N ALA A 64 12.60 15.76 -16.99
CA ALA A 64 11.36 15.52 -16.24
C ALA A 64 10.21 15.09 -17.16
N GLN A 65 10.07 15.72 -18.33
CA GLN A 65 9.08 15.33 -19.32
C GLN A 65 9.33 13.93 -19.88
N ARG A 66 10.59 13.56 -20.14
CA ARG A 66 10.93 12.20 -20.62
C ARG A 66 10.66 11.14 -19.55
N LEU A 67 11.02 11.40 -18.30
CA LEU A 67 10.70 10.49 -17.19
C LEU A 67 9.20 10.28 -17.03
N SER A 68 8.43 11.36 -17.07
CA SER A 68 6.96 11.31 -17.02
C SER A 68 6.36 10.57 -18.21
N ALA A 69 6.91 10.75 -19.40
CA ALA A 69 6.46 10.08 -20.62
C ALA A 69 6.85 8.59 -20.66
N ALA A 70 7.95 8.21 -20.02
CA ALA A 70 8.43 6.84 -20.01
C ALA A 70 7.71 5.94 -18.97
N ASN A 71 7.10 6.55 -17.95
CA ASN A 71 6.34 5.84 -16.91
C ASN A 71 4.84 6.15 -17.05
N PHE A 72 4.19 5.56 -18.04
CA PHE A 72 2.76 5.79 -18.28
C PHE A 72 1.99 4.50 -18.49
N SER A 73 0.75 4.50 -18.03
CA SER A 73 -0.26 3.49 -18.36
C SER A 73 -1.46 4.19 -19.00
N VAL A 74 -1.59 4.06 -20.30
CA VAL A 74 -2.69 4.67 -21.06
C VAL A 74 -3.58 3.58 -21.66
N SER A 75 -4.90 3.71 -21.47
CA SER A 75 -5.84 2.88 -22.22
C SER A 75 -5.92 3.40 -23.67
N ALA A 76 -5.31 2.70 -24.60
CA ALA A 76 -5.30 3.07 -26.03
C ALA A 76 -6.60 2.68 -26.78
N GLY A 77 -7.65 2.28 -26.04
CA GLY A 77 -8.93 1.91 -26.64
C GLY A 77 -9.05 0.42 -26.97
N GLN A 78 -9.97 0.10 -27.87
CA GLN A 78 -10.26 -1.27 -28.31
C GLN A 78 -10.04 -1.38 -29.83
N ILE A 79 -9.33 -2.40 -30.23
CA ILE A 79 -9.24 -2.77 -31.65
C ILE A 79 -10.24 -3.88 -31.92
N LEU A 80 -11.10 -3.67 -32.91
CA LEU A 80 -11.99 -4.70 -33.44
C LEU A 80 -11.23 -5.49 -34.51
N SER A 81 -10.90 -6.74 -34.20
CA SER A 81 -10.29 -7.65 -35.16
C SER A 81 -11.20 -8.87 -35.35
N ALA A 82 -11.76 -8.99 -36.55
CA ALA A 82 -12.70 -10.05 -36.93
C ALA A 82 -13.89 -10.20 -35.97
N ASP A 83 -13.79 -11.04 -34.96
CA ASP A 83 -14.89 -11.31 -34.00
C ASP A 83 -14.44 -11.09 -32.53
N GLN A 84 -13.26 -10.51 -32.31
CA GLN A 84 -12.70 -10.27 -30.97
C GLN A 84 -12.43 -8.81 -30.71
N ARG A 85 -12.89 -8.34 -29.52
CA ARG A 85 -12.52 -7.02 -28.99
C ARG A 85 -11.22 -7.15 -28.21
N LEU A 86 -10.12 -6.71 -28.80
CA LEU A 86 -8.83 -6.66 -28.13
C LEU A 86 -8.67 -5.28 -27.47
N ARG A 87 -8.50 -5.28 -26.15
CA ARG A 87 -8.13 -4.06 -25.42
C ARG A 87 -6.62 -3.87 -25.55
N VAL A 88 -6.21 -2.81 -26.21
CA VAL A 88 -4.80 -2.41 -26.30
C VAL A 88 -4.48 -1.51 -25.13
N GLN A 89 -3.58 -1.97 -24.28
CA GLN A 89 -3.08 -1.20 -23.15
C GLN A 89 -1.56 -1.15 -23.26
N PRO A 90 -1.01 -0.09 -23.90
CA PRO A 90 0.43 0.10 -23.87
C PRO A 90 0.82 0.40 -22.42
N VAL A 91 1.70 -0.43 -21.86
CA VAL A 91 2.24 -0.26 -20.53
C VAL A 91 3.69 0.15 -20.67
N GLY A 92 3.96 1.42 -20.37
CA GLY A 92 5.32 1.95 -20.25
C GLY A 92 5.76 1.94 -18.78
N GLU A 93 5.81 0.76 -18.16
CA GLU A 93 6.25 0.62 -16.78
C GLU A 93 7.67 0.04 -16.74
N PHE A 94 8.56 0.68 -16.00
CA PHE A 94 9.85 0.09 -15.66
C PHE A 94 9.63 -1.06 -14.68
N ARG A 95 10.18 -2.21 -14.98
CA ARG A 95 10.09 -3.40 -14.12
C ARG A 95 11.28 -3.53 -13.18
N THR A 96 12.39 -2.92 -13.54
CA THR A 96 13.64 -2.97 -12.80
C THR A 96 14.29 -1.59 -12.75
N LEU A 97 15.10 -1.36 -11.71
CA LEU A 97 15.90 -0.14 -11.61
C LEU A 97 16.92 -0.04 -12.75
N ASP A 98 17.40 -1.17 -13.29
CA ASP A 98 18.38 -1.19 -14.38
C ASP A 98 17.75 -0.74 -15.71
N GLU A 99 16.48 -1.05 -15.96
CA GLU A 99 15.76 -0.48 -17.10
C GLU A 99 15.66 1.04 -16.99
N LEU A 100 15.36 1.57 -15.81
CA LEU A 100 15.30 3.01 -15.59
C LEU A 100 16.69 3.65 -15.69
N ARG A 101 17.73 3.05 -15.14
CA ARG A 101 19.13 3.50 -15.27
C ARG A 101 19.57 3.56 -16.73
N ALA A 102 19.11 2.63 -17.55
CA ALA A 102 19.43 2.54 -18.98
C ALA A 102 18.60 3.48 -19.87
N LEU A 103 17.66 4.25 -19.30
CA LEU A 103 16.80 5.17 -20.05
C LEU A 103 17.67 6.20 -20.80
N PRO A 104 17.53 6.32 -22.16
CA PRO A 104 18.20 7.36 -22.92
C PRO A 104 17.60 8.73 -22.60
N ILE A 105 18.44 9.69 -22.21
CA ILE A 105 18.01 11.05 -21.82
C ILE A 105 18.44 12.13 -22.83
N ALA A 106 19.49 11.88 -23.58
CA ALA A 106 19.92 12.76 -24.68
C ALA A 106 20.70 11.94 -25.74
N GLU A 107 20.77 12.50 -26.95
CA GLU A 107 21.59 11.92 -28.02
C GLU A 107 23.05 12.35 -27.89
N PRO A 108 24.02 11.55 -28.39
CA PRO A 108 23.80 10.31 -29.14
C PRO A 108 23.56 9.06 -28.25
N ASP A 109 23.98 9.02 -26.97
CA ASP A 109 23.88 7.81 -26.13
C ASP A 109 23.95 8.13 -24.62
N LEU A 110 23.56 9.34 -24.20
CA LEU A 110 23.53 9.71 -22.78
C LEU A 110 22.36 9.04 -22.08
N ARG A 111 22.63 8.33 -20.99
CA ARG A 111 21.66 7.58 -20.21
C ARG A 111 21.46 8.20 -18.83
N LEU A 112 20.33 7.87 -18.17
CA LEU A 112 20.02 8.39 -16.86
C LEU A 112 21.13 8.07 -15.82
N ARG A 113 21.70 6.88 -15.85
CA ARG A 113 22.81 6.48 -14.97
C ARG A 113 24.08 7.34 -15.11
N ASP A 114 24.24 8.02 -16.22
CA ASP A 114 25.44 8.83 -16.47
C ASP A 114 25.36 10.18 -15.76
N VAL A 115 24.15 10.61 -15.36
CA VAL A 115 23.88 11.90 -14.71
C VAL A 115 23.11 11.78 -13.39
N ALA A 116 22.69 10.57 -13.00
CA ALA A 116 21.93 10.34 -11.78
C ALA A 116 22.28 9.01 -11.13
N GLU A 117 22.13 8.95 -9.82
CA GLU A 117 22.03 7.72 -9.06
C GLU A 117 20.55 7.34 -8.90
N VAL A 118 20.22 6.09 -9.22
CA VAL A 118 18.86 5.57 -9.13
C VAL A 118 18.83 4.47 -8.08
N SER A 119 18.03 4.67 -7.03
CA SER A 119 17.90 3.75 -5.90
C SER A 119 16.45 3.60 -5.46
N LEU A 120 16.18 2.57 -4.65
CA LEU A 120 14.94 2.48 -3.88
C LEU A 120 15.15 3.17 -2.55
N ALA A 121 14.33 4.17 -2.27
CA ALA A 121 14.25 4.85 -0.99
C ALA A 121 12.98 4.49 -0.23
N PRO A 122 12.96 4.59 1.10
CA PRO A 122 11.72 4.53 1.85
C PRO A 122 10.77 5.63 1.36
N GLY A 123 9.50 5.30 1.13
CA GLY A 123 8.50 6.27 0.72
C GLY A 123 8.30 7.35 1.78
N GLU A 124 7.89 8.53 1.33
CA GLU A 124 7.62 9.66 2.22
C GLU A 124 6.36 9.39 3.05
N ILE A 125 6.44 9.60 4.36
CA ILE A 125 5.36 9.39 5.31
C ILE A 125 4.89 10.76 5.81
N ASP A 126 3.64 11.12 5.54
CA ASP A 126 3.05 12.37 6.02
C ASP A 126 3.04 12.46 7.55
N TYR A 127 2.87 11.33 8.22
CA TYR A 127 2.88 11.27 9.69
C TYR A 127 3.32 9.88 10.20
N GLY A 128 4.20 9.87 11.18
CA GLY A 128 4.60 8.66 11.90
C GLY A 128 3.61 8.29 13.01
N ARG A 129 3.40 7.01 13.25
CA ARG A 129 2.64 6.49 14.39
C ARG A 129 3.58 5.86 15.41
N ARG A 130 3.23 6.00 16.69
CA ARG A 130 3.92 5.34 17.79
C ARG A 130 2.93 4.68 18.72
N LEU A 131 3.33 3.53 19.26
CA LEU A 131 2.63 2.83 20.31
C LEU A 131 3.66 2.50 21.40
N ASP A 132 3.45 2.97 22.62
CA ASP A 132 4.37 2.83 23.73
C ASP A 132 5.82 3.26 23.41
N GLY A 133 5.95 4.39 22.64
CA GLY A 133 7.24 4.92 22.22
C GLY A 133 7.89 4.25 21.02
N ARG A 134 7.40 3.08 20.57
CA ARG A 134 7.90 2.33 19.41
C ARG A 134 7.21 2.75 18.12
N PRO A 135 7.88 2.70 16.98
CA PRO A 135 7.21 2.87 15.69
C PRO A 135 6.04 1.90 15.55
N ALA A 136 4.94 2.41 15.01
CA ALA A 136 3.73 1.62 14.84
C ALA A 136 3.09 1.84 13.47
N VAL A 137 2.52 0.78 12.91
CA VAL A 137 1.75 0.78 11.68
C VAL A 137 0.28 0.63 12.01
N GLY A 138 -0.57 1.42 11.37
CA GLY A 138 -2.01 1.30 11.47
C GLY A 138 -2.58 0.53 10.31
N ILE A 139 -3.51 -0.39 10.62
CA ILE A 139 -4.33 -1.09 9.62
C ILE A 139 -5.78 -0.79 9.94
N ASP A 140 -6.42 -0.08 9.04
CA ASP A 140 -7.81 0.30 9.15
C ASP A 140 -8.62 -0.50 8.12
N VAL A 141 -9.54 -1.34 8.61
CA VAL A 141 -10.39 -2.20 7.77
C VAL A 141 -11.77 -1.56 7.65
N PHE A 142 -12.25 -1.43 6.44
CA PHE A 142 -13.56 -0.87 6.11
C PHE A 142 -14.45 -1.96 5.54
N LYS A 143 -15.65 -2.10 6.12
CA LYS A 143 -16.64 -3.06 5.62
C LYS A 143 -17.36 -2.55 4.39
N GLU A 144 -17.89 -3.45 3.59
CA GLU A 144 -18.85 -3.13 2.54
C GLU A 144 -20.15 -2.52 3.15
N ARG A 145 -20.81 -1.67 2.37
CA ARG A 145 -22.02 -0.95 2.82
C ARG A 145 -23.08 -1.90 3.38
N ASN A 146 -23.34 -3.00 2.70
CA ASN A 146 -24.42 -3.94 3.03
C ASN A 146 -23.95 -5.14 3.86
N ALA A 147 -22.67 -5.23 4.22
CA ALA A 147 -22.14 -6.32 5.03
C ALA A 147 -22.58 -6.18 6.50
N ASN A 148 -22.78 -7.32 7.16
CA ASN A 148 -23.01 -7.37 8.61
C ASN A 148 -21.71 -7.02 9.34
N LEU A 149 -21.76 -5.98 10.20
CA LEU A 149 -20.58 -5.49 10.90
C LEU A 149 -19.98 -6.55 11.83
N VAL A 150 -20.80 -7.20 12.65
CA VAL A 150 -20.35 -8.17 13.66
C VAL A 150 -19.72 -9.40 13.01
N GLU A 151 -20.38 -9.91 11.98
CA GLU A 151 -19.90 -11.09 11.26
C GLU A 151 -18.62 -10.79 10.47
N THR A 152 -18.54 -9.63 9.81
CA THR A 152 -17.33 -9.20 9.10
C THR A 152 -16.18 -9.00 10.07
N ALA A 153 -16.40 -8.32 11.21
CA ALA A 153 -15.37 -8.13 12.23
C ALA A 153 -14.83 -9.45 12.76
N ARG A 154 -15.71 -10.42 13.05
CA ARG A 154 -15.30 -11.76 13.51
C ARG A 154 -14.40 -12.46 12.49
N ARG A 155 -14.75 -12.42 11.19
CA ARG A 155 -13.93 -13.00 10.12
C ARG A 155 -12.58 -12.30 9.99
N VAL A 156 -12.58 -10.97 10.05
CA VAL A 156 -11.36 -10.16 10.00
C VAL A 156 -10.44 -10.50 11.17
N LEU A 157 -10.95 -10.59 12.39
CA LEU A 157 -10.15 -10.93 13.58
C LEU A 157 -9.56 -12.34 13.48
N ALA A 158 -10.32 -13.30 12.96
CA ALA A 158 -9.81 -14.67 12.73
C ALA A 158 -8.67 -14.68 11.70
N GLU A 159 -8.77 -13.89 10.62
CA GLU A 159 -7.69 -13.76 9.63
C GLU A 159 -6.47 -13.04 10.21
N VAL A 160 -6.68 -11.97 11.00
CA VAL A 160 -5.60 -11.27 11.73
C VAL A 160 -4.83 -12.24 12.63
N ASP A 161 -5.54 -13.09 13.39
CA ASP A 161 -4.92 -14.12 14.26
C ASP A 161 -4.14 -15.16 13.44
N THR A 162 -4.62 -15.50 12.25
CA THR A 162 -3.94 -16.41 11.32
C THR A 162 -2.64 -15.79 10.81
N VAL A 163 -2.68 -14.53 10.40
CA VAL A 163 -1.49 -13.80 9.92
C VAL A 163 -0.47 -13.59 11.04
N ALA A 164 -0.93 -13.29 12.25
CA ALA A 164 -0.07 -13.10 13.42
C ALA A 164 0.81 -14.33 13.74
N LYS A 165 0.37 -15.52 13.35
CA LYS A 165 1.09 -16.79 13.58
C LYS A 165 2.11 -17.13 12.49
N LEU A 166 2.17 -16.34 11.39
CA LEU A 166 3.16 -16.55 10.35
C LEU A 166 4.58 -16.26 10.86
N PRO A 167 5.58 -17.06 10.49
CA PRO A 167 6.97 -16.86 10.93
C PRO A 167 7.52 -15.46 10.61
N GLU A 168 7.09 -14.87 9.50
CA GLU A 168 7.50 -13.53 9.05
C GLU A 168 7.06 -12.42 10.02
N PHE A 169 6.01 -12.67 10.80
CA PHE A 169 5.49 -11.75 11.83
C PHE A 169 6.09 -11.99 13.22
N ALA A 170 7.06 -12.89 13.36
CA ALA A 170 7.75 -13.10 14.61
C ALA A 170 8.39 -11.79 15.12
N GLY A 171 8.06 -11.39 16.36
CA GLY A 171 8.52 -10.13 16.97
C GLY A 171 7.69 -8.89 16.60
N ILE A 172 6.64 -9.02 15.80
CA ILE A 172 5.65 -7.97 15.56
C ILE A 172 4.48 -8.18 16.52
N GLN A 173 4.19 -7.16 17.32
CA GLN A 173 3.05 -7.18 18.25
C GLN A 173 1.82 -6.59 17.55
N LEU A 174 0.69 -7.29 17.64
CA LEU A 174 -0.59 -6.84 17.10
C LEU A 174 -1.53 -6.43 18.22
N PHE A 175 -2.16 -5.28 18.06
CA PHE A 175 -3.12 -4.73 18.99
C PHE A 175 -4.42 -4.38 18.27
N VAL A 176 -5.53 -4.92 18.71
CA VAL A 176 -6.86 -4.50 18.27
C VAL A 176 -7.27 -3.27 19.08
N MET A 177 -7.19 -2.08 18.49
CA MET A 177 -7.41 -0.82 19.19
C MET A 177 -8.88 -0.41 19.28
N HIS A 178 -9.67 -0.78 18.30
CA HIS A 178 -11.08 -0.42 18.24
C HIS A 178 -11.84 -1.43 17.38
N ASP A 179 -12.78 -2.11 18.01
CA ASP A 179 -13.76 -2.98 17.36
C ASP A 179 -15.17 -2.37 17.50
N GLN A 180 -15.70 -1.84 16.39
CA GLN A 180 -17.06 -1.29 16.37
C GLN A 180 -18.13 -2.37 16.59
N ALA A 181 -17.80 -3.63 16.28
CA ALA A 181 -18.71 -4.74 16.46
C ALA A 181 -18.94 -5.07 17.94
N GLU A 182 -17.94 -4.89 18.79
CA GLU A 182 -18.03 -5.07 20.22
C GLU A 182 -19.04 -4.09 20.85
N GLY A 183 -18.98 -2.80 20.44
CA GLY A 183 -19.95 -1.79 20.88
C GLY A 183 -21.38 -2.11 20.46
N VAL A 184 -21.57 -2.63 19.26
CA VAL A 184 -22.91 -3.05 18.78
C VAL A 184 -23.42 -4.27 19.55
N THR A 185 -22.56 -5.24 19.81
CA THR A 185 -22.94 -6.49 20.53
C THR A 185 -23.31 -6.21 21.97
N SER A 186 -22.53 -5.37 22.68
CA SER A 186 -22.84 -4.97 24.06
C SER A 186 -24.15 -4.17 24.14
N SER A 187 -24.37 -3.21 23.24
CA SER A 187 -25.62 -2.45 23.20
C SER A 187 -26.84 -3.34 22.94
N LEU A 188 -26.74 -4.33 22.07
CA LEU A 188 -27.81 -5.29 21.81
C LEU A 188 -28.07 -6.19 23.02
N ALA A 189 -27.03 -6.61 23.75
CA ALA A 189 -27.17 -7.38 24.97
C ALA A 189 -27.89 -6.59 26.06
N GLU A 190 -27.50 -5.32 26.29
CA GLU A 190 -28.12 -4.42 27.25
C GLU A 190 -29.60 -4.16 26.92
N LEU A 191 -29.94 -3.96 25.64
CA LEU A 191 -31.32 -3.80 25.20
C LEU A 191 -32.13 -5.10 25.41
N GLY A 192 -31.53 -6.26 25.20
CA GLY A 192 -32.13 -7.54 25.45
C GLY A 192 -32.47 -7.76 26.94
N GLU A 193 -31.54 -7.43 27.83
CA GLU A 193 -31.75 -7.50 29.28
C GLU A 193 -32.82 -6.50 29.75
N ALA A 194 -32.78 -5.25 29.27
CA ALA A 194 -33.78 -4.25 29.60
C ALA A 194 -35.18 -4.63 29.11
N GLY A 195 -35.27 -5.26 27.93
CA GLY A 195 -36.53 -5.78 27.39
C GLY A 195 -37.15 -6.90 28.22
N LEU A 196 -36.32 -7.80 28.74
CA LEU A 196 -36.75 -8.88 29.62
C LEU A 196 -37.24 -8.39 31.01
N LEU A 197 -36.58 -7.36 31.55
CA LEU A 197 -36.97 -6.74 32.82
C LEU A 197 -38.23 -5.87 32.70
N GLY A 198 -38.53 -5.33 31.52
CA GLY A 198 -39.72 -4.49 31.29
C GLY A 198 -41.00 -5.26 31.02
N THR A 199 -40.94 -6.60 30.86
CA THR A 199 -42.13 -7.48 30.62
C THR A 199 -42.52 -8.29 31.86
N ALA A 200 -41.89 -8.10 33.02
CA ALA A 200 -42.23 -8.65 34.29
C ALA A 200 -42.98 -7.63 35.15
#